data_db8c9967c56c5aadbe9288d7be4d82f7
#
_entry.id   db8c9967c56c5aadbe9288d7be4d82f7
#
_cell.length_a   1.000
_cell.length_b   1.000
_cell.length_c   1.000
_cell.angle_alpha   90.00
_cell.angle_beta   90.00
_cell.angle_gamma   90.00
#
_symmetry.space_group_name_H-M   'P 1'
#
loop_
_entity.id
_entity.type
_entity.pdbx_description
1 polymer ?
#
loop_
_entity_poly.entity_id
_entity_poly.type
_entity_poly.pdbx_seq_one_letter_code
_entity_poly.pdbx_strand_id
1 'polypeptide(L)'
;MEKVPVLMPKHTFADFVGKFPAVTMPITLGEETHFVFSTENDVLPESMIEQFILPLDTNGADEFTEYLPCFGIEFEAPFIALVWWKAGLLNYEYHLATFMPNGQLIGRKVIAFTRGEGESLRRAVCTIDEDLVIFVAEGTSKGFDDYMDPTTSKMYEFEIMSSGEIVG
;
A
#
# COMPACT_ATOMS: atom_id res chain seq x y z
N MET A 1 33.47 -27.51 -13.51
CA MET A 1 32.59 -27.39 -12.35
C MET A 1 31.83 -26.08 -12.43
N GLU A 2 30.55 -26.15 -12.66
CA GLU A 2 29.71 -24.98 -12.78
C GLU A 2 29.55 -24.35 -11.42
N LYS A 3 29.89 -23.05 -11.35
CA LYS A 3 29.55 -22.24 -10.19
C LYS A 3 28.09 -21.90 -10.24
N VAL A 4 27.32 -22.42 -9.29
CA VAL A 4 25.98 -21.95 -9.08
C VAL A 4 26.08 -20.48 -8.66
N PRO A 5 25.47 -19.52 -9.40
CA PRO A 5 25.51 -18.14 -8.99
C PRO A 5 24.82 -17.98 -7.65
N VAL A 6 25.54 -17.51 -6.66
CA VAL A 6 24.95 -17.13 -5.38
C VAL A 6 24.16 -15.86 -5.66
N LEU A 7 22.83 -16.01 -5.63
CA LEU A 7 21.95 -14.85 -5.74
C LEU A 7 22.04 -14.06 -4.44
N MET A 8 22.97 -13.09 -4.42
CA MET A 8 23.01 -12.14 -3.33
C MET A 8 21.82 -11.20 -3.46
N PRO A 9 21.11 -10.87 -2.36
CA PRO A 9 20.11 -9.81 -2.41
C PRO A 9 20.74 -8.54 -2.95
N LYS A 10 20.19 -7.98 -4.02
CA LYS A 10 20.72 -6.77 -4.64
C LYS A 10 20.54 -5.52 -3.77
N HIS A 11 19.57 -5.57 -2.85
CA HIS A 11 19.18 -4.43 -2.03
C HIS A 11 19.04 -4.85 -0.57
N THR A 12 19.39 -3.95 0.32
CA THR A 12 19.10 -4.12 1.75
C THR A 12 17.68 -3.66 2.02
N PHE A 13 17.12 -4.09 3.15
CA PHE A 13 15.82 -3.59 3.59
C PHE A 13 15.86 -2.07 3.81
N ALA A 14 16.97 -1.56 4.34
CA ALA A 14 17.15 -0.12 4.51
C ALA A 14 17.11 0.65 3.19
N ASP A 15 17.65 0.08 2.11
CA ASP A 15 17.55 0.67 0.77
C ASP A 15 16.10 0.74 0.29
N PHE A 16 15.33 -0.30 0.55
CA PHE A 16 13.91 -0.35 0.22
C PHE A 16 13.12 0.71 1.00
N VAL A 17 13.31 0.77 2.32
CA VAL A 17 12.67 1.78 3.18
C VAL A 17 13.01 3.20 2.72
N GLY A 18 14.26 3.41 2.29
CA GLY A 18 14.73 4.71 1.79
C GLY A 18 14.02 5.22 0.54
N LYS A 19 13.30 4.35 -0.17
CA LYS A 19 12.47 4.75 -1.33
C LYS A 19 11.14 5.37 -0.93
N PHE A 20 10.77 5.28 0.34
CA PHE A 20 9.50 5.77 0.87
C PHE A 20 9.76 7.03 1.69
N PRO A 21 9.43 8.23 1.17
CA PRO A 21 9.61 9.46 1.95
C PRO A 21 8.83 9.39 3.26
N ALA A 22 9.46 9.80 4.35
CA ALA A 22 8.83 9.83 5.66
C ALA A 22 7.82 10.98 5.71
N VAL A 23 6.60 10.68 6.14
CA VAL A 23 5.50 11.64 6.21
C VAL A 23 4.85 11.56 7.58
N THR A 24 4.55 12.71 8.16
CA THR A 24 3.79 12.79 9.41
C THR A 24 2.29 12.71 9.14
N MET A 25 1.58 12.06 10.03
CA MET A 25 0.13 11.96 9.95
C MET A 25 -0.55 13.25 10.45
N PRO A 26 -1.79 13.56 10.06
CA PRO A 26 -2.69 12.72 9.27
C PRO A 26 -2.44 12.78 7.77
N ILE A 27 -2.88 11.74 7.05
CA ILE A 27 -2.88 11.71 5.60
C ILE A 27 -4.16 11.04 5.10
N THR A 28 -4.71 11.57 4.00
CA THR A 28 -5.88 10.97 3.33
C THR A 28 -5.47 10.42 1.98
N LEU A 29 -5.89 9.19 1.72
CA LEU A 29 -5.64 8.48 0.47
C LEU A 29 -6.94 8.27 -0.28
N GLY A 30 -7.01 8.77 -1.49
CA GLY A 30 -8.15 8.63 -2.37
C GLY A 30 -7.72 8.24 -3.78
N GLU A 31 -8.68 8.23 -4.69
CA GLU A 31 -8.50 7.76 -6.07
C GLU A 31 -7.36 8.48 -6.82
N GLU A 32 -7.20 9.78 -6.58
CA GLU A 32 -6.20 10.59 -7.30
C GLU A 32 -4.92 10.88 -6.51
N THR A 33 -4.85 10.47 -5.27
CA THR A 33 -3.71 10.79 -4.39
C THR A 33 -2.40 10.20 -4.94
N HIS A 34 -2.46 9.06 -5.65
CA HIS A 34 -1.28 8.43 -6.23
C HIS A 34 -0.52 9.34 -7.23
N PHE A 35 -1.20 10.31 -7.84
CA PHE A 35 -0.55 11.24 -8.77
C PHE A 35 0.52 12.09 -8.07
N VAL A 36 0.30 12.47 -6.82
CA VAL A 36 1.27 13.21 -6.03
C VAL A 36 2.53 12.37 -5.85
N PHE A 37 2.37 11.11 -5.46
CA PHE A 37 3.49 10.20 -5.22
C PHE A 37 4.24 9.84 -6.51
N SER A 38 3.53 9.67 -7.62
CA SER A 38 4.16 9.37 -8.90
C SER A 38 4.99 10.55 -9.43
N THR A 39 4.63 11.77 -9.05
CA THR A 39 5.35 12.97 -9.45
C THR A 39 6.56 13.23 -8.55
N GLU A 40 6.44 13.00 -7.25
CA GLU A 40 7.45 13.36 -6.25
C GLU A 40 8.44 12.24 -5.94
N ASN A 41 8.02 10.98 -6.07
CA ASN A 41 8.83 9.84 -5.65
C ASN A 41 9.54 9.18 -6.82
N ASP A 42 10.71 8.59 -6.52
CA ASP A 42 11.44 7.78 -7.49
C ASP A 42 10.74 6.45 -7.71
N VAL A 43 10.83 5.93 -8.92
CA VAL A 43 10.30 4.61 -9.27
C VAL A 43 11.10 3.54 -8.55
N LEU A 44 10.39 2.53 -8.01
CA LEU A 44 11.06 1.35 -7.43
C LEU A 44 11.74 0.55 -8.54
N PRO A 45 13.02 0.19 -8.38
CA PRO A 45 13.66 -0.76 -9.29
C PRO A 45 12.90 -2.09 -9.30
N GLU A 46 12.79 -2.71 -10.47
CA GLU A 46 12.11 -3.99 -10.62
C GLU A 46 12.67 -5.07 -9.70
N SER A 47 14.00 -5.11 -9.54
CA SER A 47 14.67 -6.05 -8.63
C SER A 47 14.27 -5.85 -7.17
N MET A 48 13.95 -4.63 -6.79
CA MET A 48 13.49 -4.31 -5.43
C MET A 48 12.03 -4.74 -5.23
N ILE A 49 11.20 -4.56 -6.24
CA ILE A 49 9.82 -5.07 -6.24
C ILE A 49 9.81 -6.59 -6.09
N GLU A 50 10.65 -7.28 -6.86
CA GLU A 50 10.77 -8.74 -6.81
C GLU A 50 11.26 -9.22 -5.45
N GLN A 51 12.16 -8.49 -4.83
CA GLN A 51 12.77 -8.87 -3.56
C GLN A 51 11.85 -8.61 -2.36
N PHE A 52 11.16 -7.48 -2.31
CA PHE A 52 10.44 -7.02 -1.11
C PHE A 52 8.92 -7.01 -1.21
N ILE A 53 8.37 -6.80 -2.39
CA ILE A 53 6.91 -6.67 -2.56
C ILE A 53 6.26 -7.97 -3.05
N LEU A 54 6.78 -8.56 -4.13
CA LEU A 54 6.16 -9.76 -4.70
C LEU A 54 6.02 -10.93 -3.72
N PRO A 55 7.00 -11.19 -2.83
CA PRO A 55 6.83 -12.25 -1.83
C PRO A 55 5.68 -12.03 -0.86
N LEU A 56 5.23 -10.78 -0.70
CA LEU A 56 4.13 -10.41 0.19
C LEU A 56 2.79 -10.33 -0.54
N ASP A 57 2.81 -10.30 -1.86
CA ASP A 57 1.60 -10.11 -2.66
C ASP A 57 0.94 -11.45 -2.97
N THR A 58 -0.02 -11.82 -2.14
CA THR A 58 -0.73 -13.09 -2.25
C THR A 58 -1.62 -13.18 -3.49
N ASN A 59 -2.01 -12.03 -4.06
CA ASN A 59 -2.81 -11.97 -5.28
C ASN A 59 -1.95 -11.98 -6.54
N GLY A 60 -0.63 -11.86 -6.36
CA GLY A 60 0.31 -11.88 -7.46
C GLY A 60 0.32 -10.64 -8.32
N ALA A 61 1.20 -10.64 -9.31
CA ALA A 61 1.36 -9.59 -10.28
C ALA A 61 1.43 -10.18 -11.68
N ASP A 62 0.89 -9.46 -12.66
CA ASP A 62 1.02 -9.80 -14.08
C ASP A 62 1.84 -8.72 -14.80
N GLU A 63 1.92 -8.81 -16.11
CA GLU A 63 2.68 -7.87 -16.95
C GLU A 63 2.12 -6.43 -16.91
N PHE A 64 0.87 -6.26 -16.47
CA PHE A 64 0.23 -4.96 -16.39
C PHE A 64 0.30 -4.34 -14.99
N THR A 65 0.83 -5.06 -14.02
CA THR A 65 0.89 -4.60 -12.62
C THR A 65 2.04 -3.64 -12.41
N GLU A 66 1.74 -2.49 -11.81
CA GLU A 66 2.73 -1.49 -11.43
C GLU A 66 2.69 -1.26 -9.92
N TYR A 67 3.84 -0.96 -9.34
CA TYR A 67 3.98 -0.64 -7.92
C TYR A 67 4.65 0.72 -7.77
N LEU A 68 4.07 1.56 -6.92
CA LEU A 68 4.57 2.92 -6.67
C LEU A 68 4.80 3.09 -5.17
N PRO A 69 6.01 3.48 -4.73
CA PRO A 69 6.22 3.80 -3.32
C PRO A 69 5.51 5.11 -3.00
N CYS A 70 4.74 5.12 -1.91
CA CYS A 70 4.01 6.31 -1.51
C CYS A 70 4.71 7.02 -0.36
N PHE A 71 4.76 6.41 0.82
CA PHE A 71 5.41 7.03 1.98
C PHE A 71 5.68 6.01 3.08
N GLY A 72 6.60 6.39 3.98
CA GLY A 72 6.76 5.75 5.27
C GLY A 72 6.13 6.63 6.35
N ILE A 73 5.52 6.02 7.35
CA ILE A 73 4.93 6.77 8.46
C ILE A 73 6.03 7.15 9.44
N GLU A 74 6.19 8.46 9.68
CA GLU A 74 7.17 8.96 10.64
C GLU A 74 6.57 8.96 12.05
N PHE A 75 7.09 8.09 12.91
CA PHE A 75 6.67 7.99 14.30
C PHE A 75 7.71 7.19 15.09
N GLU A 76 7.69 7.32 16.42
CA GLU A 76 8.56 6.54 17.28
C GLU A 76 7.91 5.20 17.64
N ALA A 77 8.45 4.12 17.09
CA ALA A 77 7.98 2.77 17.39
C ALA A 77 9.04 1.74 17.01
N PRO A 78 8.96 0.52 17.56
CA PRO A 78 9.91 -0.54 17.25
C PRO A 78 9.64 -1.24 15.91
N PHE A 79 8.80 -0.68 15.06
CA PHE A 79 8.48 -1.23 13.74
C PHE A 79 8.48 -0.13 12.68
N ILE A 80 8.47 -0.53 11.42
CA ILE A 80 8.46 0.35 10.26
C ILE A 80 7.14 0.16 9.53
N ALA A 81 6.45 1.24 9.18
CA ALA A 81 5.21 1.21 8.41
C ALA A 81 5.40 1.89 7.07
N LEU A 82 5.10 1.18 6.00
CA LEU A 82 5.23 1.66 4.62
C LEU A 82 3.90 1.54 3.88
N VAL A 83 3.66 2.47 2.98
CA VAL A 83 2.49 2.45 2.10
C VAL A 83 2.97 2.50 0.66
N TRP A 84 2.48 1.58 -0.17
CA TRP A 84 2.67 1.61 -1.62
C TRP A 84 1.34 1.46 -2.35
N TRP A 85 1.34 1.86 -3.59
CA TRP A 85 0.20 1.76 -4.48
C TRP A 85 0.46 0.67 -5.50
N LYS A 86 -0.52 -0.19 -5.71
CA LYS A 86 -0.50 -1.25 -6.70
C LYS A 86 -1.56 -0.97 -7.74
N ALA A 87 -1.17 -0.92 -9.00
CA ALA A 87 -2.08 -0.70 -10.11
C ALA A 87 -2.09 -1.91 -11.05
N GLY A 88 -3.28 -2.45 -11.30
CA GLY A 88 -3.53 -3.48 -12.30
C GLY A 88 -4.66 -3.04 -13.21
N LEU A 89 -5.16 -3.96 -14.01
CA LEU A 89 -6.31 -3.71 -14.86
C LEU A 89 -7.58 -3.57 -14.00
N LEU A 90 -8.17 -2.36 -14.01
CA LEU A 90 -9.38 -2.02 -13.26
C LEU A 90 -9.29 -2.30 -11.75
N ASN A 91 -8.09 -2.34 -11.22
CA ASN A 91 -7.87 -2.59 -9.81
C ASN A 91 -6.68 -1.79 -9.29
N TYR A 92 -6.96 -0.81 -8.44
CA TYR A 92 -5.96 0.09 -7.86
C TYR A 92 -6.06 0.01 -6.35
N GLU A 93 -4.94 -0.24 -5.67
CA GLU A 93 -4.94 -0.50 -4.23
C GLU A 93 -3.79 0.21 -3.53
N TYR A 94 -4.09 0.76 -2.34
CA TYR A 94 -3.05 1.21 -1.42
C TYR A 94 -2.83 0.11 -0.38
N HIS A 95 -1.59 -0.34 -0.28
CA HIS A 95 -1.17 -1.38 0.67
C HIS A 95 -0.39 -0.74 1.81
N LEU A 96 -0.82 -1.01 3.02
CA LEU A 96 -0.06 -0.69 4.23
C LEU A 96 0.61 -1.97 4.70
N ALA A 97 1.91 -1.90 4.96
CA ALA A 97 2.67 -3.02 5.51
C ALA A 97 3.52 -2.55 6.68
N THR A 98 3.54 -3.35 7.72
CA THR A 98 4.38 -3.11 8.89
C THR A 98 5.46 -4.19 8.99
N PHE A 99 6.67 -3.77 9.34
CA PHE A 99 7.85 -4.63 9.34
C PHE A 99 8.64 -4.45 10.63
N MET A 100 9.29 -5.54 11.06
CA MET A 100 10.36 -5.43 12.05
C MET A 100 11.53 -4.65 11.44
N PRO A 101 12.41 -4.06 12.24
CA PRO A 101 13.59 -3.35 11.70
C PRO A 101 14.48 -4.21 10.80
N ASN A 102 14.46 -5.53 10.97
CA ASN A 102 15.23 -6.45 10.13
C ASN A 102 14.55 -6.78 8.79
N GLY A 103 13.36 -6.24 8.53
CA GLY A 103 12.62 -6.47 7.30
C GLY A 103 11.59 -7.58 7.36
N GLN A 104 11.45 -8.26 8.50
CA GLN A 104 10.41 -9.28 8.66
C GLN A 104 9.02 -8.63 8.71
N LEU A 105 8.10 -9.16 7.90
CA LEU A 105 6.73 -8.65 7.84
C LEU A 105 5.99 -8.94 9.15
N ILE A 106 5.31 -7.92 9.69
CA ILE A 106 4.41 -8.06 10.82
C ILE A 106 2.97 -8.18 10.33
N GLY A 107 2.52 -7.24 9.49
CA GLY A 107 1.18 -7.25 8.95
C GLY A 107 1.08 -6.49 7.64
N ARG A 108 0.05 -6.78 6.86
CA ARG A 108 -0.25 -6.11 5.60
C ARG A 108 -1.75 -5.99 5.41
N LYS A 109 -2.20 -4.85 4.91
CA LYS A 109 -3.63 -4.58 4.69
C LYS A 109 -3.82 -3.66 3.49
N VAL A 110 -4.82 -3.92 2.66
CA VAL A 110 -5.29 -2.96 1.67
C VAL A 110 -6.17 -1.96 2.42
N ILE A 111 -5.81 -0.68 2.39
CA ILE A 111 -6.47 0.36 3.18
C ILE A 111 -7.30 1.33 2.36
N ALA A 112 -7.08 1.38 1.06
CA ALA A 112 -7.90 2.16 0.13
C ALA A 112 -7.80 1.52 -1.24
N PHE A 113 -8.83 1.65 -2.06
CA PHE A 113 -8.85 1.02 -3.37
C PHE A 113 -9.87 1.65 -4.30
N THR A 114 -9.67 1.38 -5.60
CA THR A 114 -10.67 1.59 -6.67
C THR A 114 -10.71 0.32 -7.49
N ARG A 115 -11.84 -0.35 -7.52
CA ARG A 115 -12.01 -1.64 -8.21
C ARG A 115 -13.19 -1.59 -9.16
N GLY A 116 -12.96 -2.03 -10.40
CA GLY A 116 -14.05 -2.27 -11.35
C GLY A 116 -14.67 -3.64 -11.09
N GLU A 117 -15.98 -3.66 -10.86
CA GLU A 117 -16.77 -4.90 -10.67
C GLU A 117 -17.93 -4.89 -11.66
N GLY A 118 -17.74 -5.51 -12.84
CA GLY A 118 -18.74 -5.46 -13.91
C GLY A 118 -18.99 -4.05 -14.39
N GLU A 119 -20.23 -3.56 -14.28
CA GLU A 119 -20.59 -2.19 -14.64
C GLU A 119 -20.47 -1.20 -13.48
N SER A 120 -19.99 -1.66 -12.33
CA SER A 120 -19.87 -0.85 -11.12
C SER A 120 -18.40 -0.54 -10.80
N LEU A 121 -18.19 0.56 -10.08
CA LEU A 121 -16.93 0.89 -9.45
C LEU A 121 -17.10 0.86 -7.94
N ARG A 122 -16.26 0.09 -7.27
CA ARG A 122 -16.19 0.08 -5.81
C ARG A 122 -14.98 0.88 -5.38
N ARG A 123 -15.19 1.84 -4.50
CA ARG A 123 -14.14 2.74 -4.02
C ARG A 123 -14.06 2.74 -2.51
N ALA A 124 -12.83 2.78 -2.02
CA ALA A 124 -12.57 2.99 -0.59
C ALA A 124 -11.52 4.08 -0.45
N VAL A 125 -11.82 5.03 0.41
CA VAL A 125 -10.94 6.16 0.76
C VAL A 125 -10.59 6.02 2.22
N CYS A 126 -9.34 6.31 2.60
CA CYS A 126 -8.95 6.21 4.00
C CYS A 126 -8.24 7.47 4.48
N THR A 127 -8.29 7.67 5.79
CA THR A 127 -7.49 8.66 6.49
C THR A 127 -6.75 7.95 7.61
N ILE A 128 -5.43 8.13 7.64
CA ILE A 128 -4.58 7.64 8.74
C ILE A 128 -4.35 8.83 9.66
N ASP A 129 -4.78 8.72 10.92
CA ASP A 129 -4.63 9.80 11.87
C ASP A 129 -3.31 9.73 12.67
N GLU A 130 -3.10 10.69 13.53
CA GLU A 130 -1.89 10.80 14.35
C GLU A 130 -1.73 9.64 15.35
N ASP A 131 -2.82 9.00 15.72
CA ASP A 131 -2.85 7.86 16.64
C ASP A 131 -2.70 6.52 15.90
N LEU A 132 -2.44 6.56 14.60
CA LEU A 132 -2.30 5.40 13.72
C LEU A 132 -3.58 4.58 13.60
N VAL A 133 -4.73 5.24 13.70
CA VAL A 133 -6.04 4.67 13.36
C VAL A 133 -6.33 5.02 11.91
N ILE A 134 -6.78 4.02 11.16
CA ILE A 134 -7.07 4.14 9.73
C ILE A 134 -8.58 4.07 9.56
N PHE A 135 -9.18 5.20 9.22
CA PHE A 135 -10.62 5.30 8.97
C PHE A 135 -10.89 5.10 7.50
N VAL A 136 -11.74 4.14 7.16
CA VAL A 136 -12.07 3.80 5.78
C VAL A 136 -13.55 4.06 5.51
N ALA A 137 -13.82 4.72 4.39
CA ALA A 137 -15.17 4.87 3.87
C ALA A 137 -15.21 4.24 2.48
N GLU A 138 -16.11 3.28 2.26
CA GLU A 138 -16.26 2.64 0.97
C GLU A 138 -17.69 2.66 0.46
N GLY A 139 -17.84 2.57 -0.86
CA GLY A 139 -19.12 2.51 -1.51
C GLY A 139 -19.00 2.12 -2.97
N THR A 140 -20.15 1.88 -3.58
CA THR A 140 -20.24 1.45 -4.98
C THR A 140 -20.99 2.49 -5.78
N SER A 141 -20.49 2.78 -7.00
CA SER A 141 -21.18 3.61 -7.98
C SER A 141 -21.48 2.78 -9.23
N LYS A 142 -22.56 3.12 -9.94
CA LYS A 142 -22.89 2.49 -11.22
C LYS A 142 -22.14 3.18 -12.35
N GLY A 143 -21.49 2.38 -13.19
CA GLY A 143 -20.73 2.89 -14.30
C GLY A 143 -19.57 3.77 -13.81
N PHE A 144 -19.30 4.84 -14.56
CA PHE A 144 -18.26 5.81 -14.24
C PHE A 144 -18.81 7.05 -13.53
N ASP A 145 -20.01 6.97 -12.96
CA ASP A 145 -20.60 8.06 -12.18
C ASP A 145 -19.80 8.31 -10.92
N ASP A 146 -19.57 9.58 -10.61
CA ASP A 146 -18.92 9.99 -9.36
C ASP A 146 -19.82 9.83 -8.15
N TYR A 147 -21.10 9.48 -8.36
CA TYR A 147 -22.06 9.29 -7.29
C TYR A 147 -21.97 7.90 -6.68
N MET A 148 -21.56 7.87 -5.43
CA MET A 148 -21.64 6.65 -4.63
C MET A 148 -23.09 6.41 -4.22
N ASP A 149 -23.55 5.16 -4.39
CA ASP A 149 -24.85 4.75 -3.89
C ASP A 149 -24.81 4.73 -2.35
N PRO A 150 -25.58 5.60 -1.66
CA PRO A 150 -25.55 5.65 -0.20
C PRO A 150 -25.93 4.33 0.48
N THR A 151 -26.70 3.46 -0.20
CA THR A 151 -27.12 2.18 0.36
C THR A 151 -25.99 1.16 0.42
N THR A 152 -24.90 1.38 -0.34
CA THR A 152 -23.70 0.54 -0.35
C THR A 152 -22.60 1.08 0.56
N SER A 153 -22.82 2.25 1.16
CA SER A 153 -21.81 2.92 1.97
C SER A 153 -21.52 2.15 3.24
N LYS A 154 -20.22 1.95 3.50
CA LYS A 154 -19.70 1.32 4.72
C LYS A 154 -18.59 2.16 5.29
N MET A 155 -18.54 2.23 6.62
CA MET A 155 -17.44 2.88 7.33
C MET A 155 -16.87 1.87 8.32
N TYR A 156 -15.54 1.75 8.34
CA TYR A 156 -14.86 0.86 9.26
C TYR A 156 -13.46 1.41 9.55
N GLU A 157 -12.80 0.83 10.51
CA GLU A 157 -11.48 1.28 10.91
C GLU A 157 -10.53 0.12 11.19
N PHE A 158 -9.24 0.41 10.99
CA PHE A 158 -8.13 -0.44 11.39
C PHE A 158 -7.27 0.35 12.37
N GLU A 159 -6.50 -0.34 13.17
CA GLU A 159 -5.55 0.29 14.08
C GLU A 159 -4.20 -0.41 13.97
N ILE A 160 -3.13 0.39 13.86
CA ILE A 160 -1.77 -0.14 13.97
C ILE A 160 -1.41 -0.14 15.45
N MET A 161 -1.26 -1.35 16.00
CA MET A 161 -0.94 -1.53 17.43
C MET A 161 0.53 -1.19 17.70
N SER A 162 0.87 -1.04 18.96
CA SER A 162 2.26 -0.77 19.37
C SER A 162 3.24 -1.86 18.96
N SER A 163 2.75 -3.07 18.72
CA SER A 163 3.53 -4.19 18.17
C SER A 163 3.77 -4.11 16.67
N GLY A 164 3.04 -3.24 15.97
CA GLY A 164 3.01 -3.20 14.51
C GLY A 164 1.89 -4.02 13.90
N GLU A 165 1.17 -4.82 14.67
CA GLU A 165 0.02 -5.56 14.16
C GLU A 165 -1.08 -4.61 13.71
N ILE A 166 -1.74 -4.96 12.60
CA ILE A 166 -2.86 -4.19 12.05
C ILE A 166 -4.13 -4.93 12.39
N VAL A 167 -5.00 -4.34 13.21
CA VAL A 167 -6.23 -4.95 13.74
C VAL A 167 -7.45 -4.14 13.35
N GLY A 168 -8.58 -4.83 13.15
CA GLY A 168 -9.82 -4.15 12.84
C GLY A 168 -10.78 -4.91 11.97
#